data_4cd41fcd1c1543c3aa6d91f576667349
#
_entry.id   4cd41fcd1c1543c3aa6d91f576667349
#
_cell.length_a   1.000
_cell.length_b   1.000
_cell.length_c   1.000
_cell.angle_alpha   90.00
_cell.angle_beta   90.00
_cell.angle_gamma   90.00
#
_symmetry.space_group_name_H-M   'P 1'
#
loop_
_entity.id
_entity.type
_entity.pdbx_description
1 polymer ?
#
loop_
_entity_poly.entity_id
_entity_poly.type
_entity_poly.pdbx_seq_one_letter_code
_entity_poly.pdbx_strand_id
1 'polypeptide(L)'
;MKQNNLINQEKILRLPSWIKFPISKASEFEKIQTLIKKSNIHTICEEARWPNRAECYASGTATFLLGGSICSRSCAFCQVNKGRPSSINIDECTQVAEAVKVLNLKYVVLTSVARDDPVSYTHLTLPTTPYV
;
A
#
# COMPACT_ATOMS: atom_id res chain seq x y z
N MET A 1 -32.12 17.96 -41.59
CA MET A 1 -31.44 18.90 -40.69
C MET A 1 -30.34 18.10 -39.94
N LYS A 2 -29.08 18.26 -40.34
CA LYS A 2 -27.92 17.61 -39.69
C LYS A 2 -27.39 18.60 -38.68
N GLN A 3 -27.52 18.27 -37.39
CA GLN A 3 -26.88 19.01 -36.31
C GLN A 3 -25.39 18.62 -36.31
N ASN A 4 -24.53 19.56 -36.71
CA ASN A 4 -23.09 19.47 -36.53
C ASN A 4 -22.76 19.70 -35.04
N ASN A 5 -22.49 18.64 -34.33
CA ASN A 5 -21.81 18.74 -33.03
C ASN A 5 -20.35 19.13 -33.26
N LEU A 6 -20.09 20.43 -33.22
CA LEU A 6 -18.73 20.97 -33.04
C LEU A 6 -18.29 20.68 -31.61
N ILE A 7 -17.73 19.51 -31.40
CA ILE A 7 -16.94 19.25 -30.17
C ILE A 7 -15.71 20.12 -30.32
N ASN A 8 -15.70 21.21 -29.56
CA ASN A 8 -14.53 22.07 -29.38
C ASN A 8 -13.41 21.20 -28.82
N GLN A 9 -12.45 20.82 -29.67
CA GLN A 9 -11.23 20.13 -29.22
C GLN A 9 -10.38 21.14 -28.44
N GLU A 10 -10.70 21.33 -27.17
CA GLU A 10 -9.81 22.04 -26.27
C GLU A 10 -8.47 21.33 -26.29
N LYS A 11 -7.45 22.02 -26.77
CA LYS A 11 -6.09 21.55 -26.85
C LYS A 11 -5.62 21.22 -25.44
N ILE A 12 -5.60 19.94 -25.12
CA ILE A 12 -5.11 19.46 -23.80
C ILE A 12 -3.68 19.97 -23.66
N LEU A 13 -3.49 20.95 -22.77
CA LEU A 13 -2.18 21.50 -22.46
C LEU A 13 -1.29 20.40 -21.89
N ARG A 14 -0.09 20.24 -22.45
CA ARG A 14 0.88 19.30 -21.93
C ARG A 14 1.30 19.73 -20.51
N LEU A 15 1.38 18.78 -19.62
CA LEU A 15 1.88 19.03 -18.27
C LEU A 15 3.28 19.70 -18.31
N PRO A 16 3.51 20.71 -17.47
CA PRO A 16 4.83 21.33 -17.32
C PRO A 16 5.92 20.29 -17.03
N SER A 17 7.14 20.58 -17.47
CA SER A 17 8.27 19.64 -17.32
C SER A 17 8.57 19.29 -15.87
N TRP A 18 8.33 20.20 -14.92
CA TRP A 18 8.57 19.99 -13.50
C TRP A 18 7.56 19.05 -12.83
N ILE A 19 6.42 18.75 -13.48
CA ILE A 19 5.43 17.75 -13.01
C ILE A 19 5.76 16.35 -13.58
N LYS A 20 6.67 16.26 -14.56
CA LYS A 20 7.02 14.98 -15.17
C LYS A 20 8.02 14.25 -14.30
N PHE A 21 7.57 13.21 -13.61
CA PHE A 21 8.47 12.30 -12.89
C PHE A 21 8.93 11.17 -13.81
N PRO A 22 10.21 10.77 -13.74
CA PRO A 22 10.66 9.58 -14.46
C PRO A 22 9.95 8.36 -13.89
N ILE A 23 9.26 7.62 -14.76
CA ILE A 23 8.65 6.35 -14.36
C ILE A 23 9.80 5.39 -14.08
N SER A 24 9.87 4.86 -12.87
CA SER A 24 10.84 3.83 -12.50
C SER A 24 10.72 2.61 -13.42
N LYS A 25 11.84 1.93 -13.65
CA LYS A 25 11.87 0.77 -14.57
C LYS A 25 10.80 -0.24 -14.16
N ALA A 26 9.87 -0.51 -15.05
CA ALA A 26 8.75 -1.42 -14.84
C ALA A 26 9.19 -2.79 -14.31
N SER A 27 10.36 -3.28 -14.75
CA SER A 27 10.91 -4.58 -14.37
C SER A 27 11.24 -4.73 -12.87
N GLU A 28 11.66 -3.68 -12.19
CA GLU A 28 11.95 -3.74 -10.75
C GLU A 28 10.65 -3.70 -9.94
N PHE A 29 9.72 -2.86 -10.36
CA PHE A 29 8.40 -2.78 -9.76
C PHE A 29 7.64 -4.11 -9.85
N GLU A 30 7.63 -4.76 -11.03
CA GLU A 30 6.98 -6.05 -11.26
C GLU A 30 7.56 -7.17 -10.40
N LYS A 31 8.88 -7.19 -10.21
CA LYS A 31 9.53 -8.17 -9.33
C LYS A 31 9.04 -8.05 -7.89
N ILE A 32 9.04 -6.83 -7.36
CA ILE A 32 8.60 -6.56 -5.99
C ILE A 32 7.13 -6.94 -5.83
N GLN A 33 6.28 -6.53 -6.77
CA GLN A 33 4.86 -6.83 -6.74
C GLN A 33 4.58 -8.34 -6.81
N THR A 34 5.34 -9.07 -7.63
CA THR A 34 5.22 -10.53 -7.75
C THR A 34 5.62 -11.23 -6.46
N LEU A 35 6.70 -10.78 -5.79
CA LEU A 35 7.15 -11.35 -4.52
C LEU A 35 6.12 -11.09 -3.40
N ILE A 36 5.62 -9.88 -3.28
CA ILE A 36 4.59 -9.51 -2.29
C ILE A 36 3.35 -10.40 -2.46
N LYS A 37 2.88 -10.56 -3.69
CA LYS A 37 1.71 -11.42 -3.98
C LYS A 37 1.97 -12.89 -3.68
N LYS A 38 3.14 -13.42 -4.03
CA LYS A 38 3.49 -14.83 -3.74
C LYS A 38 3.58 -15.13 -2.26
N SER A 39 4.06 -14.19 -1.47
CA SER A 39 4.23 -14.34 -0.02
C SER A 39 2.95 -14.06 0.77
N ASN A 40 1.83 -13.78 0.11
CA ASN A 40 0.55 -13.42 0.74
C ASN A 40 0.67 -12.30 1.77
N ILE A 41 1.54 -11.32 1.47
CA ILE A 41 1.81 -10.16 2.30
C ILE A 41 1.03 -8.97 1.76
N HIS A 42 0.52 -8.14 2.66
CA HIS A 42 -0.22 -6.94 2.30
C HIS A 42 0.64 -5.70 2.52
N THR A 43 0.54 -4.74 1.59
CA THR A 43 1.17 -3.43 1.74
C THR A 43 0.12 -2.33 1.62
N ILE A 44 0.25 -1.29 2.44
CA ILE A 44 -0.65 -0.13 2.33
C ILE A 44 -0.51 0.55 0.96
N CYS A 45 0.66 0.44 0.34
CA CYS A 45 0.91 1.00 -0.98
C CYS A 45 0.03 0.38 -2.06
N GLU A 46 -0.33 -0.91 -1.93
CA GLU A 46 -1.25 -1.59 -2.84
C GLU A 46 -2.70 -1.43 -2.42
N GLU A 47 -3.01 -1.71 -1.15
CA GLU A 47 -4.38 -1.68 -0.63
C GLU A 47 -5.00 -0.28 -0.66
N ALA A 48 -4.22 0.75 -0.39
CA ALA A 48 -4.65 2.15 -0.48
C ALA A 48 -4.48 2.74 -1.89
N ARG A 49 -4.06 1.95 -2.88
CA ARG A 49 -3.84 2.39 -4.26
C ARG A 49 -2.92 3.60 -4.36
N TRP A 50 -1.81 3.57 -3.61
CA TRP A 50 -0.86 4.68 -3.55
C TRP A 50 -0.28 5.00 -4.93
N PRO A 51 -0.42 6.24 -5.45
CA PRO A 51 -0.01 6.55 -6.82
C PRO A 51 1.50 6.47 -7.04
N ASN A 52 2.32 6.82 -6.04
CA ASN A 52 3.78 6.87 -6.14
C ASN A 52 4.47 5.57 -5.67
N ARG A 53 3.73 4.46 -5.58
CA ARG A 53 4.29 3.17 -5.10
C ARG A 53 5.51 2.70 -5.88
N ALA A 54 5.57 2.97 -7.18
CA ALA A 54 6.71 2.59 -8.02
C ALA A 54 7.99 3.33 -7.61
N GLU A 55 7.90 4.59 -7.27
CA GLU A 55 9.01 5.40 -6.75
C GLU A 55 9.45 4.94 -5.37
N CYS A 56 8.51 4.68 -4.47
CA CYS A 56 8.79 4.16 -3.13
C CYS A 56 9.54 2.83 -3.21
N TYR A 57 9.07 1.91 -4.02
CA TYR A 57 9.73 0.61 -4.18
C TYR A 57 11.10 0.73 -4.83
N ALA A 58 11.27 1.59 -5.84
CA ALA A 58 12.57 1.85 -6.46
C ALA A 58 13.58 2.47 -5.49
N SER A 59 13.12 3.26 -4.53
CA SER A 59 13.96 3.82 -3.46
C SER A 59 14.25 2.84 -2.32
N GLY A 60 13.67 1.64 -2.37
CA GLY A 60 13.80 0.63 -1.32
C GLY A 60 12.94 0.91 -0.09
N THR A 61 11.82 1.59 -0.27
CA THR A 61 10.87 1.92 0.81
C THR A 61 9.57 1.16 0.61
N ALA A 62 9.07 0.51 1.66
CA ALA A 62 7.76 -0.13 1.66
C ALA A 62 7.05 0.04 3.00
N THR A 63 5.71 0.12 2.94
CA THR A 63 4.86 0.14 4.14
C THR A 63 4.00 -1.12 4.13
N PHE A 64 4.27 -2.02 5.08
CA PHE A 64 3.52 -3.26 5.24
C PHE A 64 2.27 -3.03 6.07
N LEU A 65 1.23 -3.78 5.73
CA LEU A 65 -0.05 -3.76 6.40
C LEU A 65 -0.24 -5.10 7.12
N LEU A 66 -0.20 -5.07 8.45
CA LEU A 66 -0.35 -6.24 9.30
C LEU A 66 -1.82 -6.48 9.69
N GLY A 67 -2.15 -7.73 9.98
CA GLY A 67 -3.48 -8.13 10.39
C GLY A 67 -4.44 -8.41 9.23
N GLY A 68 -3.90 -8.54 8.01
CA GLY A 68 -4.64 -8.83 6.77
C GLY A 68 -5.02 -7.58 5.97
N SER A 69 -5.81 -7.77 4.92
CA SER A 69 -6.20 -6.73 3.96
C SER A 69 -7.58 -6.10 4.23
N ILE A 70 -8.30 -6.58 5.24
CA ILE A 70 -9.66 -6.13 5.55
C ILE A 70 -9.67 -5.44 6.91
N CYS A 71 -10.16 -4.19 6.93
CA CYS A 71 -10.28 -3.38 8.15
C CYS A 71 -11.72 -3.45 8.71
N SER A 72 -11.86 -3.58 10.02
CA SER A 72 -13.16 -3.53 10.69
C SER A 72 -13.76 -2.11 10.75
N ARG A 73 -12.92 -1.08 10.52
CA ARG A 73 -13.34 0.32 10.53
C ARG A 73 -13.64 0.85 9.13
N SER A 74 -14.54 1.83 9.06
CA SER A 74 -15.01 2.42 7.81
C SER A 74 -14.68 3.92 7.70
N CYS A 75 -13.43 4.28 7.91
CA CYS A 75 -12.98 5.66 7.78
C CYS A 75 -13.23 6.19 6.36
N ALA A 76 -13.81 7.38 6.24
CA ALA A 76 -14.24 7.95 4.95
C ALA A 76 -13.07 8.22 3.99
N PHE A 77 -11.90 8.54 4.51
CA PHE A 77 -10.69 8.84 3.72
C PHE A 77 -9.85 7.61 3.35
N CYS A 78 -10.13 6.43 3.93
CA CYS A 78 -9.31 5.25 3.78
C CYS A 78 -9.79 4.39 2.61
N GLN A 79 -8.86 3.96 1.76
CA GLN A 79 -9.11 3.11 0.59
C GLN A 79 -8.96 1.60 0.88
N VAL A 80 -8.47 1.24 2.08
CA VAL A 80 -8.36 -0.16 2.49
C VAL A 80 -9.74 -0.81 2.52
N ASN A 81 -9.82 -2.06 2.10
CA ASN A 81 -11.07 -2.80 2.07
C ASN A 81 -11.70 -2.90 3.46
N LYS A 82 -13.02 -2.71 3.53
CA LYS A 82 -13.79 -2.66 4.76
C LYS A 82 -14.65 -3.92 4.88
N GLY A 83 -14.74 -4.47 6.07
CA GLY A 83 -15.56 -5.66 6.30
C GLY A 83 -15.17 -6.42 7.55
N ARG A 84 -15.56 -7.69 7.59
CA ARG A 84 -15.21 -8.58 8.68
C ARG A 84 -13.84 -9.23 8.37
N PRO A 85 -12.80 -8.96 9.17
CA PRO A 85 -11.49 -9.56 8.96
C PRO A 85 -11.53 -11.09 9.14
N SER A 86 -10.68 -11.80 8.40
CA SER A 86 -10.42 -13.22 8.60
C SER A 86 -9.55 -13.45 9.85
N SER A 87 -9.32 -14.71 10.24
CA SER A 87 -8.40 -15.05 11.34
C SER A 87 -7.02 -14.46 11.12
N ILE A 88 -6.33 -14.10 12.22
CA ILE A 88 -4.95 -13.58 12.16
C ILE A 88 -4.01 -14.70 11.72
N ASN A 89 -3.15 -14.38 10.76
CA ASN A 89 -2.05 -15.24 10.37
C ASN A 89 -0.86 -14.98 11.32
N ILE A 90 -0.51 -15.97 12.13
CA ILE A 90 0.61 -15.86 13.09
C ILE A 90 1.96 -15.76 12.37
N ASP A 91 2.09 -16.35 11.18
CA ASP A 91 3.33 -16.37 10.40
C ASP A 91 3.57 -15.08 9.62
N GLU A 92 2.61 -14.14 9.63
CA GLU A 92 2.70 -12.89 8.86
C GLU A 92 3.96 -12.09 9.19
N CYS A 93 4.34 -12.03 10.46
CA CYS A 93 5.54 -11.31 10.89
C CYS A 93 6.83 -11.93 10.31
N THR A 94 6.91 -13.26 10.26
CA THR A 94 8.03 -13.98 9.67
C THR A 94 8.09 -13.76 8.16
N GLN A 95 6.95 -13.85 7.49
CA GLN A 95 6.83 -13.60 6.06
C GLN A 95 7.25 -12.18 5.68
N VAL A 96 6.84 -11.18 6.48
CA VAL A 96 7.26 -9.78 6.29
C VAL A 96 8.77 -9.62 6.48
N ALA A 97 9.35 -10.25 7.52
CA ALA A 97 10.79 -10.19 7.76
C ALA A 97 11.60 -10.81 6.61
N GLU A 98 11.13 -11.92 6.05
CA GLU A 98 11.74 -12.55 4.87
C GLU A 98 11.62 -11.66 3.64
N ALA A 99 10.45 -11.07 3.40
CA ALA A 99 10.25 -10.16 2.29
C ALA A 99 11.17 -8.94 2.36
N VAL A 100 11.34 -8.35 3.53
CA VAL A 100 12.26 -7.22 3.76
C VAL A 100 13.69 -7.59 3.37
N LYS A 101 14.16 -8.80 3.74
CA LYS A 101 15.49 -9.29 3.38
C LYS A 101 15.63 -9.53 1.88
N VAL A 102 14.68 -10.24 1.27
CA VAL A 102 14.71 -10.60 -0.15
C VAL A 102 14.64 -9.35 -1.04
N LEU A 103 13.83 -8.38 -0.66
CA LEU A 103 13.67 -7.11 -1.38
C LEU A 103 14.78 -6.10 -1.07
N ASN A 104 15.67 -6.41 -0.12
CA ASN A 104 16.75 -5.52 0.33
C ASN A 104 16.25 -4.09 0.61
N LEU A 105 15.16 -3.97 1.36
CA LEU A 105 14.54 -2.70 1.65
C LEU A 105 15.41 -1.89 2.62
N LYS A 106 15.55 -0.60 2.33
CA LYS A 106 16.33 0.34 3.14
C LYS A 106 15.50 0.95 4.27
N TYR A 107 14.21 1.14 4.00
CA TYR A 107 13.28 1.74 4.95
C TYR A 107 11.95 1.01 4.94
N VAL A 108 11.52 0.60 6.11
CA VAL A 108 10.30 -0.20 6.29
C VAL A 108 9.41 0.47 7.32
N VAL A 109 8.15 0.66 6.97
CA VAL A 109 7.11 1.09 7.89
C VAL A 109 6.16 -0.08 8.13
N LEU A 110 5.83 -0.34 9.38
CA LEU A 110 4.83 -1.32 9.78
C LEU A 110 3.58 -0.58 10.23
N THR A 111 2.44 -0.95 9.68
CA THR A 111 1.12 -0.47 10.09
C THR A 111 0.16 -1.65 10.15
N SER A 112 -1.02 -1.47 10.68
CA SER A 112 -2.03 -2.53 10.75
C SER A 112 -3.41 -2.03 10.38
N VAL A 113 -4.26 -2.95 9.92
CA VAL A 113 -5.70 -2.70 9.85
C VAL A 113 -6.28 -2.62 11.27
N ALA A 114 -7.36 -1.88 11.44
CA ALA A 114 -8.10 -1.97 12.70
C ALA A 114 -8.85 -3.30 12.77
N ARG A 115 -8.76 -3.94 13.92
CA ARG A 115 -9.44 -5.20 14.23
C ARG A 115 -10.17 -5.05 15.55
N ASP A 116 -11.49 -5.19 15.51
CA ASP A 116 -12.34 -5.09 16.70
C ASP A 116 -12.72 -6.48 17.26
N ASP A 117 -12.06 -7.54 16.75
CA ASP A 117 -12.18 -8.88 17.29
C ASP A 117 -11.48 -8.97 18.66
N PRO A 118 -12.09 -9.59 19.67
CA PRO A 118 -11.73 -9.41 21.08
C PRO A 118 -10.33 -9.89 21.49
N VAL A 119 -9.62 -10.59 20.62
CA VAL A 119 -8.33 -11.22 20.99
C VAL A 119 -7.11 -10.39 20.59
N SER A 120 -7.23 -9.44 19.67
CA SER A 120 -6.03 -8.90 19.02
C SER A 120 -5.61 -7.51 19.46
N TYR A 121 -6.54 -6.64 19.82
CA TYR A 121 -6.23 -5.22 19.97
C TYR A 121 -5.57 -4.85 21.30
N THR A 122 -5.83 -5.61 22.35
CA THR A 122 -5.24 -5.38 23.69
C THR A 122 -3.79 -5.85 23.82
N HIS A 123 -3.32 -6.71 22.92
CA HIS A 123 -1.96 -7.27 22.98
C HIS A 123 -0.99 -6.70 21.92
N LEU A 124 -1.51 -5.94 20.96
CA LEU A 124 -0.72 -5.26 19.92
C LEU A 124 -0.43 -3.79 20.23
N THR A 125 -0.62 -3.36 21.45
CA THR A 125 -0.05 -2.08 21.86
C THR A 125 1.45 -2.21 21.81
N LEU A 126 2.07 -1.56 20.83
CA LEU A 126 3.49 -1.30 20.86
C LEU A 126 3.79 -0.73 22.24
N PRO A 127 4.83 -1.23 22.95
CA PRO A 127 5.22 -0.61 24.20
C PRO A 127 5.47 0.86 23.92
N THR A 128 4.55 1.69 24.36
CA THR A 128 4.74 3.13 24.34
C THR A 128 6.03 3.38 25.10
N THR A 129 6.94 4.11 24.48
CA THR A 129 8.21 4.53 25.04
C THR A 129 8.06 4.83 26.52
N PRO A 130 8.88 4.24 27.39
CA PRO A 130 8.83 4.54 28.80
C PRO A 130 8.98 6.05 28.95
N TYR A 131 8.11 6.63 29.72
CA TYR A 131 8.22 8.04 30.09
C TYR A 131 9.60 8.30 30.68
N VAL A 132 10.31 9.22 30.04
CA VAL A 132 11.51 9.83 30.61
C VAL A 132 11.10 10.89 31.58
#